data_b9fdcc3e3921ca5f2292d2b76b2b517a
#
_entry.id   b9fdcc3e3921ca5f2292d2b76b2b517a
#
_cell.length_a   1.000
_cell.length_b   1.000
_cell.length_c   1.000
_cell.angle_alpha   90.00
_cell.angle_beta   90.00
_cell.angle_gamma   90.00
#
_symmetry.space_group_name_H-M   'P 1'
#
loop_
_entity.id
_entity.type
_entity.pdbx_description
1 polymer ?
#
loop_
_entity_poly.entity_id
_entity_poly.type
_entity_poly.pdbx_seq_one_letter_code
_entity_poly.pdbx_strand_id
1 'polypeptide(L)'
;MGRPPIPAAAIRVHFAEAFLAQAPPALINARLAGAGQLRLLSVTSPRPNLVVFVMSVRGAQRFRVELPVDAHGRIDNIVAQELAPTASPASVLPTLAPGWVAQPVTFEAGGVTIHGTYTHPSSAAAGTVAAAVLLGGSGAVTDRNGNAPGQLDRNLLVAVANWLSADGVASLRYDKLGSGQTGWGRYAAHPGRAGIRPYEQEAVAALRFLARQRQTDRTRLAVFGHSQGGIYALLLASGLAGHAPKVRAVGLLEPVPIRFLDLVGQSSIASLTLAVQNGQLTAAHARSLGQAITRAIASLRRTGTLPARLPAGVAGTFNRDGMGTLLELSQIDRYDPAAVAATLPAHTAVLLTCSNADNYFGCAEVDHLAAGLTKASARLDYVHLNGVDHFLKEDISKNPANFNQLLPFSTQLRAALKTFLASNL
;
A
#
# COMPACT_ATOMS: atom_id res chain seq x y z
N MET A 1 31.10 -14.94 -6.96
CA MET A 1 32.04 -13.80 -7.04
C MET A 1 33.05 -13.92 -5.89
N GLY A 2 34.32 -13.51 -6.09
CA GLY A 2 35.38 -13.60 -5.05
C GLY A 2 35.25 -12.53 -3.94
N ARG A 3 36.29 -12.42 -3.11
CA ARG A 3 36.41 -11.31 -2.15
C ARG A 3 36.72 -9.99 -2.88
N PRO A 4 36.22 -8.82 -2.37
CA PRO A 4 36.59 -7.53 -2.94
C PRO A 4 38.12 -7.29 -2.89
N PRO A 5 38.72 -6.64 -3.91
CA PRO A 5 38.04 -6.13 -5.09
C PRO A 5 37.74 -7.21 -6.13
N ILE A 6 36.49 -7.21 -6.62
CA ILE A 6 36.05 -8.12 -7.69
C ILE A 6 36.48 -7.53 -9.04
N PRO A 7 37.08 -8.31 -9.95
CA PRO A 7 37.46 -7.82 -11.29
C PRO A 7 36.27 -7.23 -12.04
N ALA A 8 36.46 -6.08 -12.70
CA ALA A 8 35.39 -5.39 -13.42
C ALA A 8 34.72 -6.28 -14.48
N ALA A 9 35.51 -7.15 -15.14
CA ALA A 9 34.99 -8.12 -16.10
C ALA A 9 34.00 -9.11 -15.45
N ALA A 10 34.30 -9.63 -14.27
CA ALA A 10 33.41 -10.52 -13.53
C ALA A 10 32.12 -9.82 -13.08
N ILE A 11 32.19 -8.54 -12.68
CA ILE A 11 31.00 -7.74 -12.35
C ILE A 11 30.12 -7.59 -13.60
N ARG A 12 30.69 -7.28 -14.76
CA ARG A 12 29.95 -7.09 -16.01
C ARG A 12 29.20 -8.34 -16.49
N VAL A 13 29.66 -9.52 -16.15
CA VAL A 13 28.96 -10.78 -16.47
C VAL A 13 27.66 -10.92 -15.68
N HIS A 14 27.63 -10.43 -14.45
CA HIS A 14 26.51 -10.66 -13.51
C HIS A 14 25.53 -9.51 -13.40
N PHE A 15 25.85 -8.33 -13.90
CA PHE A 15 25.01 -7.14 -13.78
C PHE A 15 24.55 -6.61 -15.15
N ALA A 16 23.31 -6.14 -15.23
CA ALA A 16 22.77 -5.50 -16.43
C ALA A 16 23.50 -4.17 -16.73
N GLU A 17 23.63 -3.81 -18.01
CA GLU A 17 24.30 -2.57 -18.41
C GLU A 17 23.61 -1.33 -17.82
N ALA A 18 22.28 -1.31 -17.79
CA ALA A 18 21.51 -0.23 -17.21
C ALA A 18 21.83 -0.01 -15.73
N PHE A 19 22.04 -1.10 -14.97
CA PHE A 19 22.48 -1.02 -13.58
C PHE A 19 23.91 -0.48 -13.48
N LEU A 20 24.82 -0.99 -14.30
CA LEU A 20 26.25 -0.59 -14.30
C LEU A 20 26.46 0.85 -14.74
N ALA A 21 25.56 1.42 -15.52
CA ALA A 21 25.56 2.84 -15.85
C ALA A 21 25.32 3.73 -14.62
N GLN A 22 24.58 3.23 -13.61
CA GLN A 22 24.28 3.91 -12.36
C GLN A 22 25.25 3.53 -11.23
N ALA A 23 25.72 2.30 -11.22
CA ALA A 23 26.63 1.75 -10.23
C ALA A 23 27.84 1.08 -10.91
N PRO A 24 28.87 1.84 -11.32
CA PRO A 24 30.06 1.31 -11.96
C PRO A 24 30.78 0.28 -11.07
N PRO A 25 31.58 -0.66 -11.66
CA PRO A 25 32.29 -1.68 -10.90
C PRO A 25 33.13 -1.16 -9.73
N ALA A 26 33.70 0.02 -9.85
CA ALA A 26 34.44 0.67 -8.77
C ALA A 26 33.56 1.01 -7.57
N LEU A 27 32.35 1.51 -7.82
CA LEU A 27 31.37 1.83 -6.77
C LEU A 27 30.86 0.56 -6.07
N ILE A 28 30.58 -0.50 -6.84
CA ILE A 28 30.18 -1.81 -6.30
C ILE A 28 31.26 -2.34 -5.35
N ASN A 29 32.52 -2.33 -5.79
CA ASN A 29 33.65 -2.78 -4.97
C ASN A 29 33.83 -1.93 -3.69
N ALA A 30 33.70 -0.60 -3.79
CA ALA A 30 33.77 0.28 -2.64
C ALA A 30 32.67 -0.02 -1.61
N ARG A 31 31.45 -0.26 -2.07
CA ARG A 31 30.30 -0.63 -1.21
C ARG A 31 30.52 -1.99 -0.53
N LEU A 32 30.99 -2.99 -1.27
CA LEU A 32 31.28 -4.33 -0.73
C LEU A 32 32.43 -4.29 0.29
N ALA A 33 33.48 -3.52 0.02
CA ALA A 33 34.58 -3.34 0.95
C ALA A 33 34.15 -2.65 2.24
N GLY A 34 33.27 -1.64 2.15
CA GLY A 34 32.72 -0.92 3.29
C GLY A 34 31.72 -1.74 4.12
N ALA A 35 31.11 -2.75 3.56
CA ALA A 35 30.14 -3.61 4.25
C ALA A 35 30.80 -4.51 5.32
N GLY A 36 32.09 -4.79 5.22
CA GLY A 36 32.80 -5.65 6.16
C GLY A 36 32.46 -7.13 5.99
N GLN A 37 32.37 -7.87 7.10
CA GLN A 37 32.14 -9.31 7.05
C GLN A 37 30.67 -9.61 6.74
N LEU A 38 30.42 -10.23 5.57
CA LEU A 38 29.10 -10.62 5.10
C LEU A 38 28.92 -12.14 5.28
N ARG A 39 27.81 -12.56 5.87
CA ARG A 39 27.44 -13.97 6.02
C ARG A 39 26.07 -14.22 5.41
N LEU A 40 25.97 -15.07 4.41
CA LEU A 40 24.71 -15.51 3.83
C LEU A 40 23.97 -16.41 4.83
N LEU A 41 22.70 -16.12 5.10
CA LEU A 41 21.85 -16.87 6.03
C LEU A 41 20.81 -17.72 5.30
N SER A 42 20.19 -17.20 4.24
CA SER A 42 19.24 -17.94 3.40
C SER A 42 19.21 -17.39 1.98
N VAL A 43 18.79 -18.22 1.02
CA VAL A 43 18.55 -17.84 -0.39
C VAL A 43 17.23 -18.47 -0.81
N THR A 44 16.37 -17.69 -1.48
CA THR A 44 15.14 -18.15 -2.10
C THR A 44 14.96 -17.50 -3.47
N SER A 45 14.23 -18.14 -4.35
CA SER A 45 13.85 -17.58 -5.65
C SER A 45 12.32 -17.66 -5.78
N PRO A 46 11.59 -16.67 -5.23
CA PRO A 46 10.12 -16.73 -5.17
C PRO A 46 9.46 -16.63 -6.55
N ARG A 47 10.21 -16.17 -7.56
CA ARG A 47 9.79 -16.12 -8.97
C ARG A 47 11.03 -16.17 -9.89
N PRO A 48 10.88 -16.53 -11.18
CA PRO A 48 12.02 -16.76 -12.08
C PRO A 48 12.99 -15.57 -12.26
N ASN A 49 12.49 -14.35 -12.08
CA ASN A 49 13.26 -13.13 -12.26
C ASN A 49 13.63 -12.42 -10.95
N LEU A 50 13.57 -13.11 -9.82
CA LEU A 50 13.86 -12.52 -8.52
C LEU A 50 14.60 -13.51 -7.62
N VAL A 51 15.82 -13.15 -7.21
CA VAL A 51 16.54 -13.84 -6.15
C VAL A 51 16.46 -13.02 -4.87
N VAL A 52 16.08 -13.66 -3.77
CA VAL A 52 16.00 -13.04 -2.45
C VAL A 52 16.94 -13.80 -1.51
N PHE A 53 17.78 -13.09 -0.78
CA PHE A 53 18.59 -13.70 0.26
C PHE A 53 18.61 -12.86 1.53
N VAL A 54 18.83 -13.53 2.65
CA VAL A 54 19.08 -12.90 3.95
C VAL A 54 20.54 -13.03 4.27
N MET A 55 21.16 -11.94 4.67
CA MET A 55 22.56 -11.90 5.06
C MET A 55 22.76 -11.17 6.37
N SER A 56 23.79 -11.51 7.13
CA SER A 56 24.26 -10.70 8.25
C SER A 56 25.49 -9.90 7.86
N VAL A 57 25.57 -8.68 8.41
CA VAL A 57 26.68 -7.75 8.25
C VAL A 57 27.31 -7.55 9.60
N ARG A 58 28.63 -7.69 9.71
CA ARG A 58 29.39 -7.55 10.98
C ARG A 58 28.82 -8.39 12.14
N GLY A 59 28.16 -9.50 11.80
CA GLY A 59 27.67 -10.47 12.77
C GLY A 59 26.34 -10.12 13.46
N ALA A 60 25.94 -8.86 13.53
CA ALA A 60 24.75 -8.41 14.28
C ALA A 60 23.62 -7.88 13.39
N GLN A 61 23.93 -7.08 12.41
CA GLN A 61 22.92 -6.53 11.49
C GLN A 61 22.52 -7.55 10.44
N ARG A 62 21.22 -7.72 10.23
CA ARG A 62 20.68 -8.63 9.22
C ARG A 62 20.00 -7.83 8.12
N PHE A 63 20.22 -8.23 6.88
CA PHE A 63 19.62 -7.61 5.71
C PHE A 63 18.90 -8.66 4.87
N ARG A 64 17.71 -8.34 4.42
CA ARG A 64 17.06 -8.99 3.30
C ARG A 64 17.47 -8.25 2.04
N VAL A 65 17.99 -8.97 1.08
CA VAL A 65 18.45 -8.40 -0.19
C VAL A 65 17.68 -9.06 -1.31
N GLU A 66 17.07 -8.25 -2.15
CA GLU A 66 16.36 -8.66 -3.36
C GLU A 66 17.20 -8.27 -4.57
N LEU A 67 17.39 -9.23 -5.46
CA LEU A 67 18.07 -9.06 -6.73
C LEU A 67 17.07 -9.37 -7.86
N PRO A 68 16.35 -8.39 -8.39
CA PRO A 68 15.69 -8.55 -9.68
C PRO A 68 16.73 -8.88 -10.75
N VAL A 69 16.39 -9.78 -11.66
CA VAL A 69 17.26 -10.15 -12.78
C VAL A 69 16.55 -9.93 -14.11
N ASP A 70 17.32 -9.53 -15.12
CA ASP A 70 16.83 -9.34 -16.49
C ASP A 70 16.57 -10.70 -17.18
N ALA A 71 16.09 -10.68 -18.43
CA ALA A 71 15.81 -11.88 -19.22
C ALA A 71 17.07 -12.75 -19.49
N HIS A 72 18.27 -12.22 -19.26
CA HIS A 72 19.54 -12.92 -19.38
C HIS A 72 20.11 -13.39 -18.05
N GLY A 73 19.33 -13.25 -16.95
CA GLY A 73 19.76 -13.65 -15.60
C GLY A 73 20.77 -12.69 -14.96
N ARG A 74 20.93 -11.47 -15.47
CA ARG A 74 21.84 -10.46 -14.91
C ARG A 74 21.09 -9.56 -13.93
N ILE A 75 21.75 -9.23 -12.83
CA ILE A 75 21.21 -8.36 -11.78
C ILE A 75 20.87 -6.99 -12.35
N ASP A 76 19.60 -6.64 -12.31
CA ASP A 76 19.03 -5.40 -12.83
C ASP A 76 18.87 -4.33 -11.73
N ASN A 77 18.68 -4.78 -10.50
CA ASN A 77 18.60 -3.91 -9.34
C ASN A 77 19.07 -4.63 -8.07
N ILE A 78 19.39 -3.86 -7.02
CA ILE A 78 19.69 -4.36 -5.68
C ILE A 78 18.82 -3.57 -4.71
N VAL A 79 17.92 -4.26 -4.02
CA VAL A 79 17.14 -3.69 -2.93
C VAL A 79 17.59 -4.36 -1.64
N ALA A 80 18.20 -3.61 -0.74
CA ALA A 80 18.62 -4.11 0.57
C ALA A 80 17.79 -3.47 1.66
N GLN A 81 17.22 -4.29 2.53
CA GLN A 81 16.43 -3.88 3.68
C GLN A 81 17.04 -4.45 4.94
N GLU A 82 17.30 -3.61 5.92
CA GLU A 82 17.74 -4.08 7.23
C GLU A 82 16.58 -4.81 7.93
N LEU A 83 16.87 -6.01 8.42
CA LEU A 83 15.95 -6.79 9.25
C LEU A 83 16.18 -6.44 10.72
N ALA A 84 15.09 -6.29 11.46
CA ALA A 84 15.16 -6.06 12.89
C ALA A 84 16.01 -7.14 13.62
N PRO A 85 16.67 -6.80 14.73
CA PRO A 85 17.39 -7.77 15.57
C PRO A 85 16.49 -8.94 15.99
N THR A 86 17.06 -10.14 16.07
CA THR A 86 16.34 -11.40 16.37
C THR A 86 15.81 -11.55 17.80
N ALA A 87 15.88 -10.54 18.65
CA ALA A 87 15.07 -10.51 19.85
C ALA A 87 13.63 -10.28 19.39
N SER A 88 12.81 -11.35 19.33
CA SER A 88 11.37 -11.21 19.13
C SER A 88 10.84 -10.20 20.12
N PRO A 89 10.45 -8.97 19.71
CA PRO A 89 9.52 -8.25 20.54
C PRO A 89 8.27 -9.12 20.60
N ALA A 90 7.69 -9.26 21.77
CA ALA A 90 6.35 -9.78 21.91
C ALA A 90 5.50 -9.18 20.80
N SER A 91 4.79 -10.00 20.04
CA SER A 91 4.10 -9.63 18.81
C SER A 91 3.46 -8.24 18.96
N VAL A 92 3.97 -7.24 18.25
CA VAL A 92 3.39 -5.88 18.19
C VAL A 92 2.04 -5.88 17.45
N LEU A 93 1.68 -7.00 16.81
CA LEU A 93 0.36 -7.18 16.21
C LEU A 93 -0.69 -7.39 17.30
N PRO A 94 -1.79 -6.64 17.28
CA PRO A 94 -2.95 -6.95 18.09
C PRO A 94 -3.36 -8.41 17.90
N THR A 95 -3.74 -9.07 18.97
CA THR A 95 -4.21 -10.47 18.92
C THR A 95 -5.65 -10.55 18.44
N LEU A 96 -5.98 -11.63 17.74
CA LEU A 96 -7.37 -11.96 17.41
C LEU A 96 -8.15 -12.17 18.72
N ALA A 97 -9.37 -11.66 18.80
CA ALA A 97 -10.21 -11.77 19.97
C ALA A 97 -10.54 -13.24 20.29
N PRO A 98 -10.62 -13.64 21.58
CA PRO A 98 -11.04 -14.97 21.96
C PRO A 98 -12.41 -15.33 21.39
N GLY A 99 -12.56 -16.56 20.90
CA GLY A 99 -13.80 -17.03 20.25
C GLY A 99 -14.01 -16.50 18.82
N TRP A 100 -12.99 -15.86 18.22
CA TRP A 100 -12.99 -15.46 16.82
C TRP A 100 -12.07 -16.35 15.99
N VAL A 101 -12.36 -16.43 14.69
CA VAL A 101 -11.58 -17.18 13.72
C VAL A 101 -11.26 -16.32 12.51
N ALA A 102 -10.08 -16.52 11.93
CA ALA A 102 -9.64 -15.90 10.68
C ALA A 102 -9.58 -16.99 9.60
N GLN A 103 -10.62 -17.10 8.81
CA GLN A 103 -10.81 -18.18 7.83
C GLN A 103 -10.39 -17.73 6.42
N PRO A 104 -9.52 -18.48 5.71
CA PRO A 104 -9.30 -18.27 4.29
C PRO A 104 -10.60 -18.47 3.51
N VAL A 105 -10.87 -17.56 2.59
CA VAL A 105 -12.06 -17.59 1.72
C VAL A 105 -11.72 -17.18 0.31
N THR A 106 -12.59 -17.55 -0.63
CA THR A 106 -12.54 -17.05 -2.02
C THR A 106 -13.90 -16.52 -2.43
N PHE A 107 -13.90 -15.56 -3.36
CA PHE A 107 -15.12 -15.07 -4.01
C PHE A 107 -14.80 -14.58 -5.42
N GLU A 108 -15.80 -14.51 -6.29
CA GLU A 108 -15.63 -14.11 -7.67
C GLU A 108 -15.90 -12.62 -7.87
N ALA A 109 -15.01 -11.96 -8.62
CA ALA A 109 -15.16 -10.56 -9.02
C ALA A 109 -14.72 -10.37 -10.47
N GLY A 110 -15.66 -10.03 -11.37
CA GLY A 110 -15.35 -9.70 -12.75
C GLY A 110 -14.61 -10.82 -13.53
N GLY A 111 -14.85 -12.09 -13.19
CA GLY A 111 -14.18 -13.25 -13.79
C GLY A 111 -12.74 -13.48 -13.25
N VAL A 112 -12.48 -13.03 -12.04
CA VAL A 112 -11.25 -13.31 -11.28
C VAL A 112 -11.64 -13.89 -9.94
N THR A 113 -11.00 -14.99 -9.54
CA THR A 113 -11.15 -15.55 -8.20
C THR A 113 -10.30 -14.75 -7.22
N ILE A 114 -10.94 -14.09 -6.28
CA ILE A 114 -10.31 -13.26 -5.25
C ILE A 114 -10.09 -14.09 -3.99
N HIS A 115 -8.86 -14.07 -3.49
CA HIS A 115 -8.49 -14.73 -2.25
C HIS A 115 -8.53 -13.75 -1.08
N GLY A 116 -9.18 -14.13 0.01
CA GLY A 116 -9.35 -13.28 1.18
C GLY A 116 -9.20 -14.02 2.49
N THR A 117 -9.34 -13.28 3.59
CA THR A 117 -9.49 -13.80 4.94
C THR A 117 -10.73 -13.17 5.58
N TYR A 118 -11.68 -13.99 5.95
CA TYR A 118 -12.87 -13.60 6.69
C TYR A 118 -12.63 -13.82 8.18
N THR A 119 -12.66 -12.74 8.95
CA THR A 119 -12.52 -12.75 10.41
C THR A 119 -13.91 -12.59 11.02
N HIS A 120 -14.33 -13.56 11.81
CA HIS A 120 -15.70 -13.60 12.38
C HIS A 120 -15.74 -14.38 13.69
N PRO A 121 -16.78 -14.21 14.53
CA PRO A 121 -16.94 -15.05 15.70
C PRO A 121 -17.19 -16.50 15.30
N SER A 122 -16.61 -17.45 16.02
CA SER A 122 -16.79 -18.88 15.79
C SER A 122 -18.24 -19.33 15.96
N SER A 123 -19.01 -18.61 16.79
CA SER A 123 -20.43 -18.83 17.03
C SER A 123 -21.15 -17.49 17.18
N ALA A 124 -22.19 -17.25 16.38
CA ALA A 124 -23.09 -16.12 16.49
C ALA A 124 -24.46 -16.45 15.89
N ALA A 125 -25.51 -15.79 16.38
CA ALA A 125 -26.84 -15.87 15.80
C ALA A 125 -26.88 -15.25 14.38
N ALA A 126 -27.81 -15.66 13.57
CA ALA A 126 -27.99 -15.10 12.23
C ALA A 126 -28.35 -13.61 12.31
N GLY A 127 -27.70 -12.79 11.48
CA GLY A 127 -28.03 -11.37 11.36
C GLY A 127 -27.68 -10.51 12.58
N THR A 128 -26.74 -10.92 13.44
CA THR A 128 -26.44 -10.19 14.69
C THR A 128 -25.07 -9.47 14.66
N VAL A 129 -24.20 -9.79 13.71
CA VAL A 129 -22.81 -9.30 13.68
C VAL A 129 -22.65 -8.20 12.64
N ALA A 130 -22.22 -7.03 13.07
CA ALA A 130 -21.75 -5.98 12.16
C ALA A 130 -20.53 -6.46 11.36
N ALA A 131 -20.36 -6.00 10.13
CA ALA A 131 -19.26 -6.47 9.30
C ALA A 131 -18.65 -5.37 8.44
N ALA A 132 -17.33 -5.42 8.24
CA ALA A 132 -16.57 -4.44 7.49
C ALA A 132 -15.67 -5.06 6.42
N VAL A 133 -15.61 -4.45 5.23
CA VAL A 133 -14.57 -4.73 4.24
C VAL A 133 -13.37 -3.84 4.53
N LEU A 134 -12.16 -4.41 4.49
CA LEU A 134 -10.90 -3.69 4.64
C LEU A 134 -10.21 -3.58 3.28
N LEU A 135 -10.06 -2.35 2.78
CA LEU A 135 -9.46 -2.03 1.48
C LEU A 135 -8.04 -1.54 1.67
N GLY A 136 -7.08 -2.27 1.10
CA GLY A 136 -5.66 -1.92 1.17
C GLY A 136 -5.27 -0.72 0.31
N GLY A 137 -4.11 -0.15 0.62
CA GLY A 137 -3.51 0.99 -0.10
C GLY A 137 -3.11 0.67 -1.54
N SER A 138 -2.25 1.50 -2.13
CA SER A 138 -1.98 1.54 -3.58
C SER A 138 -1.67 0.21 -4.23
N GLY A 139 -2.20 0.07 -5.43
CA GLY A 139 -1.79 -0.84 -6.49
C GLY A 139 -2.00 -2.33 -6.29
N ALA A 140 -1.59 -3.03 -7.30
CA ALA A 140 -1.56 -4.48 -7.43
C ALA A 140 -0.55 -5.18 -6.49
N VAL A 141 -0.06 -4.53 -5.47
CA VAL A 141 1.02 -5.06 -4.63
C VAL A 141 0.66 -5.13 -3.16
N THR A 142 -0.47 -4.54 -2.76
CA THR A 142 -0.90 -4.63 -1.36
C THR A 142 -1.77 -5.87 -1.19
N ASP A 143 -1.24 -6.88 -0.51
CA ASP A 143 -1.95 -8.11 -0.20
C ASP A 143 -3.02 -7.90 0.90
N ARG A 144 -3.74 -8.97 1.23
CA ARG A 144 -4.77 -8.99 2.28
C ARG A 144 -4.27 -8.63 3.69
N ASN A 145 -2.97 -8.60 3.90
CA ASN A 145 -2.37 -8.22 5.19
C ASN A 145 -1.98 -6.73 5.21
N GLY A 146 -2.03 -6.05 4.07
CA GLY A 146 -1.52 -4.70 3.92
C GLY A 146 -0.02 -4.67 3.63
N ASN A 147 0.54 -5.79 3.18
CA ASN A 147 1.95 -5.92 2.82
C ASN A 147 2.14 -5.75 1.32
N ALA A 148 3.32 -5.25 0.93
CA ALA A 148 3.79 -5.26 -0.45
C ALA A 148 4.89 -6.32 -0.63
N PRO A 149 5.19 -6.76 -1.87
CA PRO A 149 6.33 -7.65 -2.12
C PRO A 149 7.61 -7.09 -1.51
N GLY A 150 8.32 -7.91 -0.72
CA GLY A 150 9.51 -7.47 -0.01
C GLY A 150 9.28 -6.65 1.26
N GLN A 151 8.04 -6.35 1.63
CA GLN A 151 7.66 -5.50 2.77
C GLN A 151 6.61 -6.23 3.61
N LEU A 152 7.00 -7.35 4.20
CA LEU A 152 6.09 -8.33 4.83
C LEU A 152 5.68 -7.98 6.26
N ASP A 153 6.24 -6.94 6.87
CA ASP A 153 6.04 -6.63 8.28
C ASP A 153 5.09 -5.44 8.54
N ARG A 154 4.44 -4.94 7.51
CA ARG A 154 3.44 -3.87 7.67
C ARG A 154 2.22 -4.36 8.42
N ASN A 155 1.57 -5.40 7.94
CA ASN A 155 0.44 -6.12 8.56
C ASN A 155 -0.70 -5.23 9.06
N LEU A 156 -0.85 -4.02 8.50
CA LEU A 156 -1.82 -3.03 9.00
C LEU A 156 -3.26 -3.51 8.89
N LEU A 157 -3.62 -4.25 7.82
CA LEU A 157 -4.99 -4.77 7.68
C LEU A 157 -5.26 -5.93 8.64
N VAL A 158 -4.22 -6.67 9.05
CA VAL A 158 -4.33 -7.68 10.11
C VAL A 158 -4.59 -7.01 11.45
N ALA A 159 -3.86 -5.93 11.76
CA ALA A 159 -4.04 -5.17 12.99
C ALA A 159 -5.46 -4.59 13.09
N VAL A 160 -5.94 -3.95 12.02
CA VAL A 160 -7.30 -3.42 11.96
C VAL A 160 -8.35 -4.53 12.10
N ALA A 161 -8.20 -5.67 11.40
CA ALA A 161 -9.11 -6.81 11.50
C ALA A 161 -9.18 -7.37 12.95
N ASN A 162 -8.04 -7.45 13.63
CA ASN A 162 -7.98 -7.91 15.00
C ASN A 162 -8.59 -6.90 15.99
N TRP A 163 -8.43 -5.60 15.76
CA TRP A 163 -9.13 -4.58 16.54
C TRP A 163 -10.66 -4.64 16.34
N LEU A 164 -11.11 -4.82 15.08
CA LEU A 164 -12.53 -5.00 14.79
C LEU A 164 -13.10 -6.21 15.50
N SER A 165 -12.38 -7.34 15.53
CA SER A 165 -12.82 -8.54 16.24
C SER A 165 -12.97 -8.30 17.75
N ALA A 166 -12.07 -7.51 18.36
CA ALA A 166 -12.13 -7.16 19.78
C ALA A 166 -13.34 -6.26 20.10
N ASP A 167 -13.88 -5.55 19.10
CA ASP A 167 -15.07 -4.69 19.22
C ASP A 167 -16.35 -5.36 18.64
N GLY A 168 -16.31 -6.67 18.35
CA GLY A 168 -17.49 -7.41 17.91
C GLY A 168 -17.86 -7.24 16.45
N VAL A 169 -16.96 -6.74 15.60
CA VAL A 169 -17.20 -6.49 14.16
C VAL A 169 -16.43 -7.51 13.32
N ALA A 170 -17.15 -8.26 12.50
CA ALA A 170 -16.54 -9.17 11.51
C ALA A 170 -15.85 -8.38 10.40
N SER A 171 -14.83 -8.95 9.76
CA SER A 171 -14.13 -8.27 8.70
C SER A 171 -13.71 -9.19 7.57
N LEU A 172 -13.67 -8.64 6.35
CA LEU A 172 -13.09 -9.28 5.17
C LEU A 172 -11.95 -8.39 4.64
N ARG A 173 -10.76 -8.97 4.57
CA ARG A 173 -9.60 -8.42 3.88
C ARG A 173 -9.21 -9.36 2.76
N TYR A 174 -8.78 -8.84 1.62
CA TYR A 174 -8.51 -9.67 0.44
C TYR A 174 -7.28 -9.19 -0.35
N ASP A 175 -6.69 -10.11 -1.10
CA ASP A 175 -5.64 -9.81 -2.07
C ASP A 175 -6.26 -9.15 -3.29
N LYS A 176 -5.91 -7.91 -3.56
CA LYS A 176 -6.36 -7.22 -4.77
C LYS A 176 -5.80 -7.87 -6.03
N LEU A 177 -6.42 -7.61 -7.16
CA LEU A 177 -5.90 -8.02 -8.47
C LEU A 177 -4.42 -7.62 -8.62
N GLY A 178 -3.59 -8.58 -8.96
CA GLY A 178 -2.14 -8.44 -9.09
C GLY A 178 -1.36 -8.71 -7.81
N SER A 179 -2.02 -8.93 -6.66
CA SER A 179 -1.34 -9.21 -5.38
C SER A 179 -1.64 -10.60 -4.84
N GLY A 180 -0.81 -11.04 -3.89
CA GLY A 180 -0.99 -12.25 -3.09
C GLY A 180 -1.38 -13.49 -3.89
N GLN A 181 -2.36 -14.24 -3.41
CA GLN A 181 -2.86 -15.44 -4.08
C GLN A 181 -3.84 -15.14 -5.23
N THR A 182 -4.44 -13.95 -5.26
CA THR A 182 -5.32 -13.54 -6.37
C THR A 182 -4.52 -13.40 -7.66
N GLY A 183 -3.30 -12.85 -7.60
CA GLY A 183 -2.49 -12.62 -8.79
C GLY A 183 -3.22 -11.77 -9.84
N TRP A 184 -2.80 -11.86 -11.09
CA TRP A 184 -3.40 -11.10 -12.18
C TRP A 184 -4.63 -11.77 -12.84
N GLY A 185 -4.96 -13.01 -12.48
CA GLY A 185 -6.08 -13.75 -13.05
C GLY A 185 -6.13 -13.67 -14.59
N ARG A 186 -7.26 -13.30 -15.15
CA ARG A 186 -7.43 -13.14 -16.62
C ARG A 186 -6.56 -12.05 -17.25
N TYR A 187 -5.96 -11.18 -16.46
CA TYR A 187 -5.04 -10.12 -16.91
C TYR A 187 -3.57 -10.56 -16.94
N ALA A 188 -3.26 -11.83 -16.58
CA ALA A 188 -1.88 -12.29 -16.43
C ALA A 188 -1.02 -12.10 -17.69
N ALA A 189 -1.60 -12.28 -18.88
CA ALA A 189 -0.90 -12.06 -20.16
C ALA A 189 -0.65 -10.56 -20.45
N HIS A 190 -1.50 -9.69 -19.94
CA HIS A 190 -1.47 -8.24 -20.21
C HIS A 190 -1.92 -7.43 -18.98
N PRO A 191 -1.14 -7.38 -17.89
CA PRO A 191 -1.51 -6.67 -16.67
C PRO A 191 -1.89 -5.20 -16.90
N GLY A 192 -1.21 -4.54 -17.84
CA GLY A 192 -1.48 -3.13 -18.19
C GLY A 192 -2.89 -2.85 -18.74
N ARG A 193 -3.68 -3.88 -19.06
CA ARG A 193 -5.10 -3.74 -19.44
C ARG A 193 -6.06 -3.67 -18.25
N ALA A 194 -5.59 -3.92 -17.04
CA ALA A 194 -6.38 -3.75 -15.84
C ALA A 194 -6.50 -2.26 -15.49
N GLY A 195 -7.66 -1.68 -15.73
CA GLY A 195 -8.00 -0.33 -15.29
C GLY A 195 -8.63 -0.33 -13.90
N ILE A 196 -9.36 0.73 -13.54
CA ILE A 196 -10.02 0.87 -12.22
C ILE A 196 -11.16 -0.15 -12.00
N ARG A 197 -11.88 -0.50 -13.07
CA ARG A 197 -13.09 -1.32 -12.98
C ARG A 197 -12.92 -2.69 -12.30
N PRO A 198 -11.86 -3.47 -12.56
CA PRO A 198 -11.60 -4.69 -11.79
C PRO A 198 -11.54 -4.45 -10.29
N TYR A 199 -10.86 -3.40 -9.84
CA TYR A 199 -10.72 -3.08 -8.41
C TYR A 199 -12.05 -2.63 -7.78
N GLU A 200 -12.87 -1.86 -8.51
CA GLU A 200 -14.25 -1.55 -8.10
C GLU A 200 -15.09 -2.82 -7.96
N GLN A 201 -14.97 -3.75 -8.92
CA GLN A 201 -15.69 -5.03 -8.89
C GLN A 201 -15.29 -5.91 -7.71
N GLU A 202 -14.01 -5.95 -7.37
CA GLU A 202 -13.51 -6.66 -6.18
C GLU A 202 -14.12 -6.09 -4.89
N ALA A 203 -14.10 -4.78 -4.75
CA ALA A 203 -14.62 -4.11 -3.57
C ALA A 203 -16.14 -4.32 -3.41
N VAL A 204 -16.90 -4.24 -4.51
CA VAL A 204 -18.33 -4.55 -4.53
C VAL A 204 -18.59 -6.03 -4.20
N ALA A 205 -17.81 -6.94 -4.77
CA ALA A 205 -17.95 -8.38 -4.55
C ALA A 205 -17.61 -8.75 -3.09
N ALA A 206 -16.58 -8.12 -2.51
CA ALA A 206 -16.21 -8.28 -1.10
C ALA A 206 -17.35 -7.86 -0.16
N LEU A 207 -17.97 -6.73 -0.42
CA LEU A 207 -19.10 -6.25 0.38
C LEU A 207 -20.34 -7.17 0.22
N ARG A 208 -20.59 -7.68 -1.00
CA ARG A 208 -21.64 -8.67 -1.26
C ARG A 208 -21.35 -10.00 -0.57
N PHE A 209 -20.07 -10.42 -0.52
CA PHE A 209 -19.66 -11.62 0.20
C PHE A 209 -20.01 -11.50 1.68
N LEU A 210 -19.65 -10.38 2.34
CA LEU A 210 -20.02 -10.14 3.74
C LEU A 210 -21.53 -10.10 3.97
N ALA A 211 -22.27 -9.40 3.10
CA ALA A 211 -23.74 -9.31 3.21
C ALA A 211 -24.46 -10.66 3.08
N ARG A 212 -23.80 -11.69 2.52
CA ARG A 212 -24.35 -13.05 2.37
C ARG A 212 -23.98 -13.97 3.54
N GLN A 213 -23.08 -13.57 4.42
CA GLN A 213 -22.71 -14.40 5.56
C GLN A 213 -23.91 -14.49 6.54
N ARG A 214 -24.21 -15.68 6.99
CA ARG A 214 -25.39 -15.94 7.85
C ARG A 214 -25.40 -15.06 9.11
N GLN A 215 -24.24 -14.84 9.70
CA GLN A 215 -24.08 -14.07 10.93
C GLN A 215 -24.20 -12.55 10.72
N THR A 216 -24.00 -12.06 9.48
CA THR A 216 -23.90 -10.63 9.19
C THR A 216 -25.26 -9.93 9.30
N ASP A 217 -25.30 -8.86 10.07
CA ASP A 217 -26.36 -7.87 10.03
C ASP A 217 -26.15 -6.95 8.81
N ARG A 218 -26.97 -7.13 7.81
CA ARG A 218 -26.89 -6.38 6.54
C ARG A 218 -27.17 -4.88 6.70
N THR A 219 -27.72 -4.46 7.80
CA THR A 219 -27.97 -3.04 8.11
C THR A 219 -26.77 -2.36 8.78
N ARG A 220 -25.78 -3.16 9.22
CA ARG A 220 -24.56 -2.71 9.89
C ARG A 220 -23.31 -3.10 9.10
N LEU A 221 -23.32 -2.80 7.79
CA LEU A 221 -22.14 -2.97 6.92
C LEU A 221 -21.29 -1.71 6.93
N ALA A 222 -19.96 -1.89 6.98
CA ALA A 222 -18.99 -0.82 6.92
C ALA A 222 -17.91 -1.10 5.85
N VAL A 223 -17.20 -0.07 5.47
CA VAL A 223 -15.99 -0.16 4.64
C VAL A 223 -14.89 0.69 5.26
N PHE A 224 -13.71 0.11 5.42
CA PHE A 224 -12.51 0.81 5.88
C PHE A 224 -11.48 0.78 4.76
N GLY A 225 -10.98 1.95 4.37
CA GLY A 225 -9.96 2.10 3.33
C GLY A 225 -8.71 2.79 3.86
N HIS A 226 -7.56 2.16 3.65
CA HIS A 226 -6.25 2.76 3.94
C HIS A 226 -5.66 3.36 2.67
N SER A 227 -5.12 4.57 2.75
CA SER A 227 -4.43 5.23 1.63
C SER A 227 -5.32 5.28 0.36
N GLN A 228 -4.89 4.74 -0.78
CA GLN A 228 -5.70 4.61 -2.00
C GLN A 228 -7.01 3.84 -1.75
N GLY A 229 -7.01 2.88 -0.82
CA GLY A 229 -8.23 2.16 -0.42
C GLY A 229 -9.34 3.09 0.09
N GLY A 230 -8.99 4.28 0.61
CA GLY A 230 -9.93 5.32 0.98
C GLY A 230 -10.74 5.85 -0.21
N ILE A 231 -10.14 5.96 -1.40
CA ILE A 231 -10.86 6.36 -2.62
C ILE A 231 -11.90 5.29 -2.98
N TYR A 232 -11.52 4.01 -2.96
CA TYR A 232 -12.46 2.92 -3.24
C TYR A 232 -13.56 2.80 -2.18
N ALA A 233 -13.26 3.11 -0.91
CA ALA A 233 -14.26 3.16 0.16
C ALA A 233 -15.29 4.26 -0.10
N LEU A 234 -14.84 5.44 -0.53
CA LEU A 234 -15.73 6.54 -0.93
C LEU A 234 -16.57 6.17 -2.15
N LEU A 235 -15.98 5.55 -3.20
CA LEU A 235 -16.70 5.11 -4.40
C LEU A 235 -17.78 4.07 -4.08
N LEU A 236 -17.49 3.13 -3.15
CA LEU A 236 -18.50 2.16 -2.68
C LEU A 236 -19.63 2.85 -1.94
N ALA A 237 -19.30 3.69 -0.96
CA ALA A 237 -20.29 4.32 -0.08
C ALA A 237 -21.17 5.36 -0.81
N SER A 238 -20.62 6.04 -1.84
CA SER A 238 -21.37 6.96 -2.71
C SER A 238 -22.20 6.26 -3.81
N GLY A 239 -22.00 4.93 -4.01
CA GLY A 239 -22.65 4.18 -5.09
C GLY A 239 -21.99 4.33 -6.47
N LEU A 240 -20.88 5.05 -6.58
CA LEU A 240 -20.16 5.28 -7.84
C LEU A 240 -19.42 4.03 -8.35
N ALA A 241 -19.03 3.11 -7.45
CA ALA A 241 -18.44 1.82 -7.83
C ALA A 241 -19.45 0.82 -8.41
N GLY A 242 -20.73 1.18 -8.54
CA GLY A 242 -21.83 0.35 -9.02
C GLY A 242 -22.75 -0.17 -7.91
N HIS A 243 -23.60 -1.16 -8.23
CA HIS A 243 -24.60 -1.67 -7.29
C HIS A 243 -24.00 -2.48 -6.14
N ALA A 244 -23.49 -1.80 -5.12
CA ALA A 244 -23.05 -2.38 -3.86
C ALA A 244 -24.18 -2.42 -2.82
N PRO A 245 -24.12 -3.32 -1.81
CA PRO A 245 -24.92 -3.19 -0.60
C PRO A 245 -24.70 -1.82 0.05
N LYS A 246 -25.75 -1.28 0.71
CA LYS A 246 -25.63 0.00 1.43
C LYS A 246 -24.60 -0.11 2.55
N VAL A 247 -23.75 0.91 2.64
CA VAL A 247 -22.74 1.06 3.69
C VAL A 247 -23.29 2.02 4.74
N ARG A 248 -23.26 1.60 6.02
CA ARG A 248 -23.69 2.43 7.16
C ARG A 248 -22.56 3.33 7.67
N ALA A 249 -21.32 2.81 7.63
CA ALA A 249 -20.16 3.51 8.17
C ALA A 249 -18.94 3.36 7.26
N VAL A 250 -18.12 4.41 7.20
CA VAL A 250 -16.89 4.47 6.39
C VAL A 250 -15.73 4.83 7.30
N GLY A 251 -14.63 4.09 7.23
CA GLY A 251 -13.35 4.44 7.85
C GLY A 251 -12.34 4.85 6.77
N LEU A 252 -11.80 6.03 6.87
CA LEU A 252 -10.78 6.59 6.00
C LEU A 252 -9.49 6.73 6.82
N LEU A 253 -8.61 5.71 6.70
CA LEU A 253 -7.40 5.58 7.50
C LEU A 253 -6.20 6.09 6.69
N GLU A 254 -5.66 7.26 7.06
CA GLU A 254 -4.62 7.95 6.30
C GLU A 254 -4.94 7.91 4.78
N PRO A 255 -6.16 8.37 4.36
CA PRO A 255 -6.62 8.23 3.00
C PRO A 255 -5.88 9.18 2.06
N VAL A 256 -5.75 8.83 0.79
CA VAL A 256 -5.32 9.77 -0.24
C VAL A 256 -6.33 10.91 -0.34
N PRO A 257 -5.96 12.16 -0.03
CA PRO A 257 -6.92 13.26 0.12
C PRO A 257 -7.13 14.08 -1.16
N ILE A 258 -6.26 13.93 -2.15
CA ILE A 258 -6.24 14.67 -3.42
C ILE A 258 -6.27 13.71 -4.60
N ARG A 259 -6.39 14.23 -5.82
CA ARG A 259 -6.29 13.38 -7.03
C ARG A 259 -4.98 12.62 -7.05
N PHE A 260 -5.05 11.35 -7.44
CA PHE A 260 -3.93 10.42 -7.27
C PHE A 260 -2.64 10.85 -8.00
N LEU A 261 -2.75 11.34 -9.23
CA LEU A 261 -1.59 11.82 -9.98
C LEU A 261 -1.03 13.15 -9.45
N ASP A 262 -1.82 13.95 -8.73
CA ASP A 262 -1.31 15.12 -8.02
C ASP A 262 -0.44 14.70 -6.84
N LEU A 263 -0.86 13.67 -6.09
CA LEU A 263 -0.03 13.07 -5.03
C LEU A 263 1.30 12.53 -5.59
N VAL A 264 1.25 11.79 -6.71
CA VAL A 264 2.46 11.28 -7.38
C VAL A 264 3.38 12.42 -7.78
N GLY A 265 2.82 13.50 -8.33
CA GLY A 265 3.56 14.69 -8.71
C GLY A 265 4.24 15.37 -7.53
N GLN A 266 3.47 15.66 -6.46
CA GLN A 266 3.97 16.30 -5.23
C GLN A 266 5.08 15.49 -4.58
N SER A 267 4.88 14.19 -4.37
CA SER A 267 5.87 13.29 -3.76
C SER A 267 7.15 13.19 -4.60
N SER A 268 7.01 13.19 -5.93
CA SER A 268 8.17 13.14 -6.83
C SER A 268 8.97 14.44 -6.78
N ILE A 269 8.30 15.59 -6.79
CA ILE A 269 8.97 16.91 -6.68
C ILE A 269 9.65 17.07 -5.32
N ALA A 270 9.01 16.65 -4.24
CA ALA A 270 9.61 16.65 -2.90
C ALA A 270 10.89 15.79 -2.86
N SER A 271 10.86 14.60 -3.47
CA SER A 271 12.03 13.71 -3.58
C SER A 271 13.18 14.36 -4.38
N LEU A 272 12.87 15.06 -5.48
CA LEU A 272 13.87 15.79 -6.26
C LEU A 272 14.47 16.94 -5.46
N THR A 273 13.66 17.67 -4.70
CA THR A 273 14.11 18.75 -3.82
C THR A 273 15.09 18.24 -2.77
N LEU A 274 14.74 17.13 -2.12
CA LEU A 274 15.62 16.49 -1.13
C LEU A 274 16.93 16.01 -1.75
N ALA A 275 16.89 15.45 -2.97
CA ALA A 275 18.10 15.04 -3.69
C ALA A 275 19.03 16.22 -4.01
N VAL A 276 18.47 17.41 -4.30
CA VAL A 276 19.27 18.64 -4.47
C VAL A 276 19.89 19.08 -3.16
N GLN A 277 19.12 19.10 -2.06
CA GLN A 277 19.61 19.45 -0.73
C GLN A 277 20.75 18.54 -0.27
N ASN A 278 20.68 17.25 -0.61
CA ASN A 278 21.70 16.26 -0.30
C ASN A 278 22.88 16.24 -1.28
N GLY A 279 22.93 17.15 -2.24
CA GLY A 279 24.01 17.22 -3.24
C GLY A 279 24.02 16.06 -4.26
N GLN A 280 22.94 15.28 -4.34
CA GLN A 280 22.82 14.13 -5.25
C GLN A 280 22.40 14.56 -6.68
N LEU A 281 21.73 15.69 -6.80
CA LEU A 281 21.29 16.29 -8.06
C LEU A 281 21.63 17.77 -8.10
N THR A 282 21.91 18.29 -9.29
CA THR A 282 21.94 19.75 -9.50
C THR A 282 20.52 20.31 -9.57
N ALA A 283 20.32 21.54 -9.14
CA ALA A 283 19.03 22.22 -9.24
C ALA A 283 18.49 22.30 -10.69
N ALA A 284 19.39 22.45 -11.68
CA ALA A 284 19.02 22.44 -13.09
C ALA A 284 18.48 21.08 -13.54
N HIS A 285 19.15 20.00 -13.14
CA HIS A 285 18.72 18.63 -13.47
C HIS A 285 17.38 18.28 -12.78
N ALA A 286 17.23 18.61 -11.49
CA ALA A 286 15.98 18.42 -10.77
C ALA A 286 14.80 19.17 -11.43
N ARG A 287 14.99 20.42 -11.87
CA ARG A 287 13.96 21.16 -12.61
C ARG A 287 13.57 20.48 -13.93
N SER A 288 14.56 19.95 -14.68
CA SER A 288 14.29 19.20 -15.92
C SER A 288 13.47 17.94 -15.68
N LEU A 289 13.82 17.17 -14.63
CA LEU A 289 13.05 15.99 -14.22
C LEU A 289 11.64 16.37 -13.76
N GLY A 290 11.49 17.41 -12.96
CA GLY A 290 10.18 17.92 -12.52
C GLY A 290 9.26 18.30 -13.69
N GLN A 291 9.79 19.01 -14.69
CA GLN A 291 9.05 19.31 -15.92
C GLN A 291 8.65 18.04 -16.70
N ALA A 292 9.53 17.03 -16.72
CA ALA A 292 9.21 15.75 -17.36
C ALA A 292 8.12 14.98 -16.62
N ILE A 293 8.11 15.01 -15.28
CA ILE A 293 7.04 14.45 -14.43
C ILE A 293 5.71 15.15 -14.73
N THR A 294 5.69 16.47 -14.74
CA THR A 294 4.47 17.26 -15.06
C THR A 294 3.92 16.89 -16.44
N ARG A 295 4.79 16.78 -17.47
CA ARG A 295 4.37 16.34 -18.81
C ARG A 295 3.84 14.91 -18.82
N ALA A 296 4.45 14.00 -18.05
CA ALA A 296 4.00 12.62 -17.94
C ALA A 296 2.60 12.52 -17.31
N ILE A 297 2.35 13.25 -16.23
CA ILE A 297 1.04 13.33 -15.57
C ILE A 297 -0.01 13.91 -16.54
N ALA A 298 0.30 14.99 -17.23
CA ALA A 298 -0.60 15.58 -18.22
C ALA A 298 -0.92 14.62 -19.37
N SER A 299 0.05 13.81 -19.82
CA SER A 299 -0.17 12.76 -20.82
C SER A 299 -1.09 11.66 -20.30
N LEU A 300 -0.82 11.13 -19.10
CA LEU A 300 -1.67 10.10 -18.47
C LEU A 300 -3.12 10.60 -18.32
N ARG A 301 -3.32 11.83 -17.86
CA ARG A 301 -4.66 12.43 -17.76
C ARG A 301 -5.40 12.53 -19.09
N ARG A 302 -4.68 12.86 -20.16
CA ARG A 302 -5.28 13.05 -21.48
C ARG A 302 -5.47 11.76 -22.26
N THR A 303 -4.48 10.85 -22.23
CA THR A 303 -4.41 9.69 -23.13
C THR A 303 -4.38 8.34 -22.42
N GLY A 304 -4.21 8.30 -21.12
CA GLY A 304 -3.97 7.06 -20.36
C GLY A 304 -2.59 6.43 -20.60
N THR A 305 -1.68 7.15 -21.27
CA THR A 305 -0.34 6.64 -21.62
C THR A 305 0.74 7.64 -21.26
N LEU A 306 1.94 7.16 -21.03
CA LEU A 306 3.13 8.01 -20.86
C LEU A 306 3.65 8.51 -22.22
N PRO A 307 4.36 9.65 -22.25
CA PRO A 307 5.09 10.07 -23.43
C PRO A 307 6.09 9.00 -23.88
N ALA A 308 6.27 8.84 -25.20
CA ALA A 308 7.17 7.83 -25.78
C ALA A 308 8.64 7.98 -25.34
N ARG A 309 9.05 9.19 -24.97
CA ARG A 309 10.39 9.48 -24.47
C ARG A 309 10.30 10.18 -23.12
N LEU A 310 10.77 9.50 -22.09
CA LEU A 310 10.92 10.02 -20.74
C LEU A 310 12.34 9.76 -20.25
N PRO A 311 12.93 10.68 -19.46
CA PRO A 311 14.15 10.39 -18.72
C PRO A 311 13.96 9.12 -17.87
N ALA A 312 14.98 8.27 -17.77
CA ALA A 312 14.91 6.99 -17.05
C ALA A 312 14.42 7.16 -15.59
N GLY A 313 14.88 8.20 -14.90
CA GLY A 313 14.43 8.52 -13.54
C GLY A 313 12.95 8.87 -13.43
N VAL A 314 12.34 9.42 -14.50
CA VAL A 314 10.90 9.72 -14.54
C VAL A 314 10.07 8.51 -14.91
N ALA A 315 10.54 7.68 -15.86
CA ALA A 315 9.87 6.43 -16.21
C ALA A 315 9.71 5.53 -14.98
N GLY A 316 10.77 5.40 -14.16
CA GLY A 316 10.75 4.64 -12.91
C GLY A 316 9.73 5.13 -11.88
N THR A 317 9.36 6.42 -11.88
CA THR A 317 8.32 6.97 -11.01
C THR A 317 6.95 6.34 -11.27
N PHE A 318 6.62 6.09 -12.54
CA PHE A 318 5.32 5.56 -12.95
C PHE A 318 5.30 4.04 -13.12
N ASN A 319 6.49 3.41 -13.23
CA ASN A 319 6.64 1.95 -13.34
C ASN A 319 7.01 1.29 -12.01
N ARG A 320 6.94 2.02 -10.90
CA ARG A 320 7.21 1.43 -9.58
C ARG A 320 6.21 0.33 -9.33
N ASP A 321 6.72 -0.89 -9.13
CA ASP A 321 5.97 -1.98 -8.54
C ASP A 321 5.31 -1.43 -7.26
N GLY A 322 4.01 -1.24 -7.26
CA GLY A 322 3.32 -0.76 -6.10
C GLY A 322 2.24 0.29 -6.30
N MET A 323 2.19 0.98 -7.43
CA MET A 323 1.18 2.03 -7.63
C MET A 323 -0.01 1.61 -8.51
N GLY A 324 -0.03 0.39 -9.04
CA GLY A 324 -1.04 -0.06 -9.99
C GLY A 324 -0.57 0.04 -11.44
N THR A 325 -1.47 -0.26 -12.38
CA THR A 325 -1.19 -0.10 -13.80
C THR A 325 -1.34 1.35 -14.22
N LEU A 326 -0.68 1.76 -15.31
CA LEU A 326 -0.84 3.12 -15.85
C LEU A 326 -2.31 3.45 -16.19
N LEU A 327 -3.04 2.45 -16.68
CA LEU A 327 -4.46 2.59 -16.99
C LEU A 327 -5.29 2.83 -15.71
N GLU A 328 -5.06 2.05 -14.67
CA GLU A 328 -5.72 2.24 -13.36
C GLU A 328 -5.38 3.63 -12.79
N LEU A 329 -4.09 4.02 -12.78
CA LEU A 329 -3.68 5.33 -12.30
C LEU A 329 -4.36 6.48 -13.03
N SER A 330 -4.46 6.41 -14.37
CA SER A 330 -5.12 7.45 -15.16
C SER A 330 -6.63 7.51 -14.92
N GLN A 331 -7.25 6.38 -14.60
CA GLN A 331 -8.68 6.29 -14.38
C GLN A 331 -9.09 6.68 -12.96
N ILE A 332 -8.35 6.26 -11.94
CA ILE A 332 -8.61 6.64 -10.55
C ILE A 332 -8.37 8.14 -10.33
N ASP A 333 -7.42 8.73 -11.05
CA ASP A 333 -7.14 10.17 -11.01
C ASP A 333 -8.32 11.05 -11.47
N ARG A 334 -9.31 10.50 -12.13
CA ARG A 334 -10.54 11.23 -12.49
C ARG A 334 -11.40 11.58 -11.29
N TYR A 335 -11.23 10.85 -10.20
CA TYR A 335 -11.95 11.09 -8.96
C TYR A 335 -11.14 12.02 -8.06
N ASP A 336 -11.72 13.17 -7.77
CA ASP A 336 -11.28 14.02 -6.66
C ASP A 336 -11.90 13.46 -5.39
N PRO A 337 -11.12 13.02 -4.40
CA PRO A 337 -11.68 12.40 -3.18
C PRO A 337 -12.65 13.31 -2.42
N ALA A 338 -12.38 14.63 -2.36
CA ALA A 338 -13.27 15.57 -1.70
C ALA A 338 -14.60 15.75 -2.47
N ALA A 339 -14.53 15.76 -3.81
CA ALA A 339 -15.73 15.81 -4.64
C ALA A 339 -16.56 14.52 -4.50
N VAL A 340 -15.92 13.35 -4.48
CA VAL A 340 -16.61 12.06 -4.23
C VAL A 340 -17.23 12.05 -2.83
N ALA A 341 -16.48 12.47 -1.81
CA ALA A 341 -16.97 12.55 -0.43
C ALA A 341 -18.23 13.43 -0.30
N ALA A 342 -18.30 14.52 -1.07
CA ALA A 342 -19.46 15.40 -1.09
C ALA A 342 -20.74 14.76 -1.67
N THR A 343 -20.64 13.57 -2.29
CA THR A 343 -21.77 12.81 -2.84
C THR A 343 -22.22 11.66 -1.94
N LEU A 344 -21.61 11.48 -0.78
CA LEU A 344 -22.05 10.47 0.17
C LEU A 344 -23.51 10.72 0.61
N PRO A 345 -24.27 9.65 0.90
CA PRO A 345 -25.59 9.81 1.52
C PRO A 345 -25.48 10.60 2.83
N ALA A 346 -26.40 11.57 3.03
CA ALA A 346 -26.43 12.34 4.25
C ALA A 346 -26.47 11.42 5.49
N HIS A 347 -25.84 11.89 6.57
CA HIS A 347 -25.73 11.16 7.85
C HIS A 347 -24.94 9.83 7.78
N THR A 348 -24.22 9.54 6.67
CA THR A 348 -23.24 8.46 6.67
C THR A 348 -22.21 8.71 7.77
N ALA A 349 -21.99 7.73 8.63
CA ALA A 349 -20.96 7.83 9.67
C ALA A 349 -19.57 7.68 9.04
N VAL A 350 -18.66 8.62 9.31
CA VAL A 350 -17.30 8.59 8.74
C VAL A 350 -16.27 8.83 9.83
N LEU A 351 -15.35 7.87 9.99
CA LEU A 351 -14.09 8.08 10.70
C LEU A 351 -13.05 8.53 9.68
N LEU A 352 -12.50 9.71 9.85
CA LEU A 352 -11.41 10.24 9.02
C LEU A 352 -10.18 10.43 9.89
N THR A 353 -9.01 9.93 9.47
CA THR A 353 -7.75 10.17 10.16
C THR A 353 -6.76 10.93 9.31
N CYS A 354 -5.92 11.73 9.95
CA CYS A 354 -4.70 12.28 9.41
C CYS A 354 -3.61 12.28 10.48
N SER A 355 -2.35 12.29 10.09
CA SER A 355 -1.25 12.34 11.04
C SER A 355 -0.24 13.45 10.72
N ASN A 356 0.34 14.05 11.77
CA ASN A 356 1.45 14.99 11.63
C ASN A 356 2.78 14.28 11.28
N ALA A 357 2.84 12.95 11.39
CA ALA A 357 4.01 12.15 11.06
C ALA A 357 3.85 11.31 9.78
N ASP A 358 2.70 11.39 9.09
CA ASP A 358 2.58 10.87 7.74
C ASP A 358 3.52 11.62 6.81
N ASN A 359 4.31 10.88 6.02
CA ASN A 359 5.32 11.44 5.11
C ASN A 359 4.87 11.45 3.65
N TYR A 360 3.65 11.05 3.34
CA TYR A 360 3.05 11.17 2.02
C TYR A 360 2.20 12.43 1.91
N PHE A 361 1.41 12.74 2.94
CA PHE A 361 0.56 13.94 3.01
C PHE A 361 0.26 14.26 4.49
N GLY A 362 0.02 15.52 4.76
CA GLY A 362 -0.30 15.99 6.12
C GLY A 362 -1.80 16.26 6.30
N CYS A 363 -2.16 16.70 7.51
CA CYS A 363 -3.56 17.00 7.82
C CYS A 363 -4.12 18.15 6.96
N ALA A 364 -3.30 19.11 6.54
CA ALA A 364 -3.74 20.22 5.70
C ALA A 364 -4.32 19.76 4.34
N GLU A 365 -3.75 18.70 3.73
CA GLU A 365 -4.32 18.11 2.53
C GLU A 365 -5.61 17.32 2.84
N VAL A 366 -5.68 16.66 4.00
CA VAL A 366 -6.87 15.90 4.42
C VAL A 366 -8.04 16.81 4.78
N ASP A 367 -7.80 18.07 5.18
CA ASP A 367 -8.85 19.07 5.45
C ASP A 367 -9.77 19.31 4.24
N HIS A 368 -9.24 19.19 3.01
CA HIS A 368 -10.06 19.28 1.80
C HIS A 368 -11.08 18.12 1.71
N LEU A 369 -10.66 16.92 2.09
CA LEU A 369 -11.53 15.75 2.14
C LEU A 369 -12.58 15.90 3.25
N ALA A 370 -12.19 16.40 4.42
CA ALA A 370 -13.11 16.71 5.52
C ALA A 370 -14.17 17.74 5.12
N ALA A 371 -13.80 18.76 4.35
CA ALA A 371 -14.74 19.73 3.79
C ALA A 371 -15.76 19.08 2.84
N GLY A 372 -15.33 18.12 2.01
CA GLY A 372 -16.23 17.33 1.15
C GLY A 372 -17.23 16.51 1.97
N LEU A 373 -16.78 15.84 3.03
CA LEU A 373 -17.62 15.08 3.95
C LEU A 373 -18.64 15.97 4.68
N THR A 374 -18.22 17.16 5.11
CA THR A 374 -19.11 18.16 5.72
C THR A 374 -20.20 18.63 4.74
N LYS A 375 -19.83 18.84 3.47
CA LYS A 375 -20.79 19.21 2.41
C LYS A 375 -21.83 18.12 2.17
N ALA A 376 -21.49 16.86 2.33
CA ALA A 376 -22.43 15.73 2.27
C ALA A 376 -23.32 15.61 3.52
N SER A 377 -23.15 16.44 4.54
CA SER A 377 -23.78 16.29 5.87
C SER A 377 -23.47 14.92 6.51
N ALA A 378 -22.26 14.40 6.30
CA ALA A 378 -21.79 13.18 6.96
C ALA A 378 -21.64 13.41 8.47
N ARG A 379 -21.83 12.36 9.27
CA ARG A 379 -21.46 12.37 10.69
C ARG A 379 -19.98 12.07 10.79
N LEU A 380 -19.17 13.12 10.89
CA LEU A 380 -17.73 13.06 10.75
C LEU A 380 -17.02 13.02 12.11
N ASP A 381 -16.31 11.93 12.37
CA ASP A 381 -15.32 11.83 13.44
C ASP A 381 -13.94 12.04 12.79
N TYR A 382 -13.42 13.28 12.84
CA TYR A 382 -12.12 13.63 12.29
C TYR A 382 -11.05 13.60 13.37
N VAL A 383 -10.09 12.70 13.25
CA VAL A 383 -9.08 12.42 14.26
C VAL A 383 -7.69 12.80 13.74
N HIS A 384 -7.05 13.75 14.42
CA HIS A 384 -5.67 14.12 14.18
C HIS A 384 -4.77 13.23 15.04
N LEU A 385 -4.01 12.35 14.39
CA LEU A 385 -3.05 11.47 15.04
C LEU A 385 -1.71 12.20 15.22
N ASN A 386 -1.04 11.94 16.32
CA ASN A 386 0.26 12.52 16.61
C ASN A 386 1.34 11.44 16.63
N GLY A 387 2.39 11.61 15.81
CA GLY A 387 3.51 10.68 15.76
C GLY A 387 3.17 9.32 15.17
N VAL A 388 2.18 9.26 14.28
CA VAL A 388 1.75 8.02 13.60
C VAL A 388 2.17 8.07 12.13
N ASP A 389 2.88 7.06 11.66
CA ASP A 389 3.31 6.96 10.26
C ASP A 389 2.15 6.58 9.33
N HIS A 390 2.40 6.62 8.01
CA HIS A 390 1.41 6.25 7.01
C HIS A 390 0.84 4.83 7.15
N PHE A 391 1.59 3.91 7.78
CA PHE A 391 1.17 2.52 8.01
C PHE A 391 0.55 2.30 9.39
N LEU A 392 0.08 3.37 10.02
CA LEU A 392 -0.66 3.38 11.29
C LEU A 392 0.20 2.95 12.50
N LYS A 393 1.52 3.06 12.39
CA LYS A 393 2.49 2.73 13.45
C LYS A 393 2.95 3.99 14.17
N GLU A 394 3.30 3.84 15.44
CA GLU A 394 3.87 4.94 16.24
C GLU A 394 5.31 5.22 15.79
N ASP A 395 5.48 6.19 14.90
CA ASP A 395 6.77 6.68 14.39
C ASP A 395 6.71 8.17 14.05
N ILE A 396 7.34 8.98 14.89
CA ILE A 396 7.45 10.43 14.67
C ILE A 396 8.58 10.81 13.69
N SER A 397 9.43 9.88 13.32
CA SER A 397 10.68 10.17 12.59
C SER A 397 10.45 10.63 11.15
N LYS A 398 9.30 10.35 10.56
CA LYS A 398 9.01 10.53 9.13
C LYS A 398 10.00 9.81 8.20
N ASN A 399 10.70 8.80 8.71
CA ASN A 399 11.69 8.07 7.94
C ASN A 399 11.06 6.88 7.21
N PRO A 400 10.97 6.90 5.86
CA PRO A 400 10.39 5.79 5.10
C PRO A 400 11.09 4.45 5.32
N ALA A 401 12.35 4.43 5.78
CA ALA A 401 13.06 3.21 6.11
C ALA A 401 12.42 2.44 7.28
N ASN A 402 11.64 3.14 8.12
CA ASN A 402 10.97 2.54 9.27
C ASN A 402 9.65 1.85 8.92
N PHE A 403 9.07 2.06 7.74
CA PHE A 403 7.79 1.47 7.33
C PHE A 403 7.72 -0.05 7.46
N ASN A 404 8.86 -0.72 7.37
CA ASN A 404 8.94 -2.17 7.47
C ASN A 404 9.50 -2.64 8.82
N GLN A 405 9.65 -1.73 9.79
CA GLN A 405 10.03 -2.09 11.15
C GLN A 405 8.82 -2.58 11.94
N LEU A 406 9.09 -3.46 12.91
CA LEU A 406 8.10 -3.96 13.86
C LEU A 406 7.85 -2.90 14.95
N LEU A 407 7.27 -1.75 14.55
CA LEU A 407 6.84 -0.71 15.46
C LEU A 407 5.41 -0.99 15.96
N PRO A 408 5.04 -0.52 17.16
CA PRO A 408 3.69 -0.68 17.67
C PRO A 408 2.69 0.10 16.80
N PHE A 409 1.49 -0.46 16.64
CA PHE A 409 0.37 0.24 16.00
C PHE A 409 -0.19 1.31 16.92
N SER A 410 -0.72 2.39 16.33
CA SER A 410 -1.21 3.56 17.02
C SER A 410 -2.30 3.25 18.05
N THR A 411 -2.02 3.55 19.30
CA THR A 411 -2.99 3.48 20.39
C THR A 411 -4.08 4.55 20.25
N GLN A 412 -3.74 5.72 19.68
CA GLN A 412 -4.69 6.80 19.39
C GLN A 412 -5.73 6.35 18.35
N LEU A 413 -5.28 5.75 17.24
CA LEU A 413 -6.17 5.19 16.23
C LEU A 413 -7.04 4.07 16.82
N ARG A 414 -6.46 3.18 17.63
CA ARG A 414 -7.20 2.10 18.29
C ARG A 414 -8.34 2.65 19.16
N ALA A 415 -8.09 3.70 19.92
CA ALA A 415 -9.10 4.34 20.75
C ALA A 415 -10.21 5.01 19.92
N ALA A 416 -9.82 5.75 18.87
CA ALA A 416 -10.76 6.40 17.96
C ALA A 416 -11.65 5.37 17.24
N LEU A 417 -11.05 4.29 16.72
CA LEU A 417 -11.77 3.21 16.05
C LEU A 417 -12.80 2.57 17.00
N LYS A 418 -12.41 2.24 18.24
CA LYS A 418 -13.31 1.68 19.24
C LYS A 418 -14.53 2.57 19.50
N THR A 419 -14.29 3.87 19.72
CA THR A 419 -15.38 4.85 19.95
C THR A 419 -16.30 4.95 18.75
N PHE A 420 -15.73 5.03 17.54
CA PHE A 420 -16.48 5.10 16.29
C PHE A 420 -17.38 3.88 16.07
N LEU A 421 -16.83 2.67 16.28
CA LEU A 421 -17.58 1.42 16.11
C LEU A 421 -18.74 1.32 17.10
N ALA A 422 -18.50 1.61 18.38
CA ALA A 422 -19.55 1.57 19.43
C ALA A 422 -20.72 2.54 19.15
N SER A 423 -20.44 3.67 18.48
CA SER A 423 -21.46 4.69 18.18
C SER A 423 -22.22 4.42 16.87
N ASN A 424 -21.66 3.61 15.95
CA ASN A 424 -22.14 3.56 14.58
C ASN A 424 -22.42 2.14 14.06
N LEU A 425 -21.89 1.09 14.70
CA LEU A 425 -22.05 -0.32 14.35
C LEU A 425 -22.45 -1.16 15.55
#